data_0dac513a4d9229a7bfad1374b4525fc2
#
_entry.id   0dac513a4d9229a7bfad1374b4525fc2
#
_cell.length_a   1.000
_cell.length_b   1.000
_cell.length_c   1.000
_cell.angle_alpha   90.00
_cell.angle_beta   90.00
_cell.angle_gamma   90.00
#
_symmetry.space_group_name_H-M   'P 1'
#
loop_
_entity.id
_entity.type
_entity.pdbx_description
1 polymer ?
#
loop_
_entity_poly.entity_id
_entity_poly.type
_entity_poly.pdbx_seq_one_letter_code
_entity_poly.pdbx_strand_id
1 'polypeptide(L)'
;MAQKKYEKYFVHNAVVTMPPMGAENPLNSPFVAGGPELMKAIEGAIPNFALYYVMRAGMFMEPPHMHPNDEYLMFISSDPHDMKNLGAVVEVAYGSEWEKVVFSQSALIHFPKNLPHCPIHVKKMDRPFLFGHFWPMGETSNFIPAP
;
A
#
# COMPACT_ATOMS: atom_id res chain seq x y z
N MET A 1 37.02 3.78 9.21
CA MET A 1 36.29 2.90 10.15
C MET A 1 35.97 1.61 9.43
N ALA A 2 36.16 0.44 10.04
CA ALA A 2 35.84 -0.84 9.40
C ALA A 2 34.32 -0.94 9.23
N GLN A 3 33.86 -1.33 8.06
CA GLN A 3 32.44 -1.55 7.77
C GLN A 3 31.93 -2.68 8.68
N LYS A 4 30.81 -2.45 9.34
CA LYS A 4 30.20 -3.47 10.22
C LYS A 4 29.68 -4.63 9.37
N LYS A 5 29.94 -5.86 9.81
CA LYS A 5 29.62 -7.09 9.05
C LYS A 5 28.17 -7.19 8.57
N TYR A 6 27.22 -6.69 9.34
CA TYR A 6 25.78 -6.80 9.07
C TYR A 6 25.13 -5.50 8.60
N GLU A 7 25.91 -4.43 8.43
CA GLU A 7 25.40 -3.14 7.96
C GLU A 7 24.79 -3.20 6.54
N LYS A 8 25.23 -4.17 5.75
CA LYS A 8 24.69 -4.48 4.41
C LYS A 8 23.19 -4.85 4.39
N TYR A 9 22.61 -5.20 5.53
CA TYR A 9 21.19 -5.51 5.68
C TYR A 9 20.34 -4.30 6.14
N PHE A 10 20.97 -3.14 6.33
CA PHE A 10 20.29 -1.93 6.77
C PHE A 10 20.15 -0.94 5.62
N VAL A 11 18.94 -0.46 5.43
CA VAL A 11 18.66 0.69 4.58
C VAL A 11 18.32 1.87 5.48
N HIS A 12 19.26 2.81 5.58
CA HIS A 12 19.04 4.05 6.32
C HIS A 12 18.21 5.02 5.46
N ASN A 13 17.35 5.79 6.10
CA ASN A 13 16.50 6.76 5.41
C ASN A 13 15.65 6.12 4.29
N ALA A 14 15.02 4.99 4.60
CA ALA A 14 14.15 4.25 3.68
C ALA A 14 12.87 5.02 3.30
N VAL A 15 12.91 6.35 3.37
CA VAL A 15 11.83 7.23 2.94
C VAL A 15 12.05 7.63 1.49
N VAL A 16 11.12 7.25 0.65
CA VAL A 16 11.12 7.62 -0.77
C VAL A 16 10.18 8.79 -0.98
N THR A 17 10.69 9.85 -1.57
CA THR A 17 9.85 10.96 -2.02
C THR A 17 9.28 10.57 -3.38
N MET A 18 7.99 10.28 -3.43
CA MET A 18 7.30 10.08 -4.69
C MET A 18 7.26 11.37 -5.50
N PRO A 19 7.35 11.29 -6.84
CA PRO A 19 6.96 12.41 -7.69
C PRO A 19 5.56 12.87 -7.30
N PRO A 20 5.25 14.17 -7.39
CA PRO A 20 3.91 14.66 -7.09
C PRO A 20 2.88 13.91 -7.96
N MET A 21 2.03 13.12 -7.34
CA MET A 21 0.95 12.39 -8.01
C MET A 21 -0.27 13.29 -8.29
N GLY A 22 -0.04 14.58 -8.45
CA GLY A 22 -1.09 15.59 -8.57
C GLY A 22 -1.67 16.03 -7.22
N ALA A 23 -2.15 17.25 -7.15
CA ALA A 23 -2.65 17.84 -5.92
C ALA A 23 -3.87 17.11 -5.35
N GLU A 24 -4.60 16.35 -6.16
CA GLU A 24 -5.81 15.64 -5.78
C GLU A 24 -5.58 14.19 -5.31
N ASN A 25 -4.37 13.63 -5.48
CA ASN A 25 -4.12 12.25 -5.09
C ASN A 25 -4.09 12.07 -3.56
N PRO A 26 -4.89 11.17 -2.98
CA PRO A 26 -4.90 10.89 -1.54
C PRO A 26 -3.55 10.44 -0.96
N LEU A 27 -2.70 9.82 -1.77
CA LEU A 27 -1.39 9.30 -1.37
C LEU A 27 -0.27 10.35 -1.44
N ASN A 28 -0.57 11.62 -1.46
CA ASN A 28 0.42 12.69 -1.59
C ASN A 28 1.18 12.92 -0.28
N SER A 29 2.01 11.98 0.11
CA SER A 29 2.89 12.12 1.28
C SER A 29 4.17 11.33 1.11
N PRO A 30 5.24 11.70 1.83
CA PRO A 30 6.41 10.83 1.95
C PRO A 30 6.01 9.51 2.64
N PHE A 31 6.65 8.44 2.26
CA PHE A 31 6.33 7.11 2.78
C PHE A 31 7.59 6.25 2.93
N VAL A 32 7.46 5.19 3.73
CA VAL A 32 8.47 4.14 3.82
C VAL A 32 8.15 3.09 2.77
N ALA A 33 9.08 2.85 1.88
CA ALA A 33 8.91 1.83 0.84
C ALA A 33 10.03 0.81 0.87
N GLY A 34 9.65 -0.44 0.72
CA GLY A 34 10.52 -1.53 0.33
C GLY A 34 10.26 -1.90 -1.13
N GLY A 35 10.17 -0.91 -2.01
CA GLY A 35 9.99 -1.13 -3.44
C GLY A 35 11.25 -1.67 -4.12
N PRO A 36 11.19 -2.03 -5.41
CA PRO A 36 12.29 -2.67 -6.12
C PRO A 36 13.63 -1.93 -5.99
N GLU A 37 13.62 -0.62 -5.92
CA GLU A 37 14.83 0.19 -5.80
C GLU A 37 15.47 0.08 -4.40
N LEU A 38 14.66 0.06 -3.35
CA LEU A 38 15.16 -0.11 -1.98
C LEU A 38 15.53 -1.58 -1.71
N MET A 39 14.79 -2.52 -2.28
CA MET A 39 15.07 -3.94 -2.11
C MET A 39 16.35 -4.39 -2.82
N LYS A 40 16.76 -3.71 -3.91
CA LYS A 40 18.07 -3.91 -4.53
C LYS A 40 19.24 -3.56 -3.59
N ALA A 41 19.01 -2.68 -2.62
CA ALA A 41 20.02 -2.33 -1.62
C ALA A 41 20.21 -3.39 -0.54
N ILE A 42 19.30 -4.36 -0.44
CA ILE A 42 19.35 -5.44 0.56
C ILE A 42 19.52 -6.76 -0.18
N GLU A 43 20.72 -7.31 -0.12
CA GLU A 43 21.05 -8.59 -0.76
C GLU A 43 20.10 -9.71 -0.32
N GLY A 44 19.43 -10.35 -1.28
CA GLY A 44 18.53 -11.48 -1.05
C GLY A 44 17.13 -11.12 -0.55
N ALA A 45 16.77 -9.84 -0.47
CA ALA A 45 15.41 -9.43 -0.10
C ALA A 45 14.44 -9.65 -1.27
N ILE A 46 13.36 -10.36 -1.00
CA ILE A 46 12.35 -10.73 -2.01
C ILE A 46 11.02 -9.99 -1.83
N PRO A 47 10.55 -9.69 -0.58
CA PRO A 47 9.26 -9.05 -0.42
C PRO A 47 9.26 -7.62 -0.95
N ASN A 48 8.18 -7.27 -1.59
CA ASN A 48 7.92 -5.89 -1.99
C ASN A 48 6.77 -5.35 -1.15
N PHE A 49 6.97 -4.17 -0.59
CA PHE A 49 5.97 -3.48 0.22
C PHE A 49 6.13 -1.97 0.13
N ALA A 50 5.05 -1.24 0.40
CA ALA A 50 5.13 0.19 0.61
C ALA A 50 4.10 0.61 1.67
N LEU A 51 4.43 1.64 2.44
CA LEU A 51 3.57 2.28 3.41
C LEU A 51 3.43 3.76 3.08
N TYR A 52 2.21 4.23 2.96
CA TYR A 52 1.84 5.60 2.64
C TYR A 52 1.00 6.21 3.75
N TYR A 53 1.09 7.51 3.92
CA TYR A 53 0.02 8.24 4.57
C TYR A 53 -1.05 8.61 3.53
N VAL A 54 -2.28 8.23 3.80
CA VAL A 54 -3.45 8.73 3.09
C VAL A 54 -3.88 10.01 3.81
N MET A 55 -3.79 11.14 3.11
CA MET A 55 -3.90 12.47 3.74
C MET A 55 -5.26 13.13 3.53
N ARG A 56 -6.12 12.57 2.65
CA ARG A 56 -7.44 13.14 2.33
C ARG A 56 -8.36 12.11 1.70
N ALA A 57 -9.64 12.46 1.63
CA ALA A 57 -10.63 11.70 0.87
C ALA A 57 -10.34 11.78 -0.64
N GLY A 58 -10.79 10.78 -1.39
CA GLY A 58 -10.61 10.65 -2.83
C GLY A 58 -10.35 9.22 -3.27
N MET A 59 -10.18 9.02 -4.57
CA MET A 59 -9.84 7.71 -5.15
C MET A 59 -8.35 7.58 -5.39
N PHE A 60 -7.84 6.38 -5.24
CA PHE A 60 -6.46 6.01 -5.57
C PHE A 60 -6.37 4.52 -5.96
N MET A 61 -5.19 4.09 -6.39
CA MET A 61 -4.95 2.75 -6.95
C MET A 61 -5.85 2.47 -8.16
N GLU A 62 -5.93 3.42 -9.07
CA GLU A 62 -6.60 3.31 -10.36
C GLU A 62 -5.58 3.03 -11.48
N PRO A 63 -5.98 2.35 -12.55
CA PRO A 63 -7.28 1.71 -12.81
C PRO A 63 -7.46 0.37 -12.09
N PRO A 64 -8.65 -0.26 -12.19
CA PRO A 64 -8.86 -1.64 -11.77
C PRO A 64 -7.85 -2.59 -12.42
N HIS A 65 -7.33 -3.52 -11.64
CA HIS A 65 -6.26 -4.42 -12.07
C HIS A 65 -6.25 -5.73 -11.27
N MET A 66 -5.35 -6.64 -11.64
CA MET A 66 -5.05 -7.86 -10.92
C MET A 66 -3.56 -8.18 -11.01
N HIS A 67 -3.09 -9.05 -10.16
CA HIS A 67 -1.69 -9.51 -10.15
C HIS A 67 -1.58 -11.02 -10.29
N PRO A 68 -0.50 -11.55 -10.88
CA PRO A 68 -0.25 -12.99 -10.93
C PRO A 68 0.20 -13.59 -9.58
N ASN A 69 0.32 -12.76 -8.55
CA ASN A 69 0.73 -13.10 -7.19
C ASN A 69 -0.33 -12.62 -6.19
N ASP A 70 -0.31 -13.21 -5.01
CA ASP A 70 -1.11 -12.73 -3.89
C ASP A 70 -0.67 -11.32 -3.48
N GLU A 71 -1.63 -10.50 -3.12
CA GLU A 71 -1.40 -9.17 -2.58
C GLU A 71 -2.11 -9.00 -1.24
N TYR A 72 -1.49 -8.24 -0.36
CA TYR A 72 -2.09 -7.82 0.90
C TYR A 72 -2.16 -6.30 0.96
N LEU A 73 -3.35 -5.78 1.28
CA LEU A 73 -3.55 -4.37 1.58
C LEU A 73 -3.77 -4.19 3.07
N MET A 74 -3.12 -3.19 3.64
CA MET A 74 -3.22 -2.84 5.04
C MET A 74 -3.75 -1.42 5.19
N PHE A 75 -4.76 -1.26 6.04
CA PHE A 75 -5.32 0.03 6.44
C PHE A 75 -5.15 0.14 7.94
N ILE A 76 -4.31 1.05 8.39
CA ILE A 76 -3.87 1.12 9.80
C ILE A 76 -4.18 2.50 10.34
N SER A 77 -4.87 2.54 11.49
CA SER A 77 -5.10 3.78 12.22
C SER A 77 -3.79 4.47 12.56
N SER A 78 -3.74 5.79 12.41
CA SER A 78 -2.62 6.60 12.89
C SER A 78 -2.76 7.01 14.36
N ASP A 79 -3.87 6.66 15.01
CA ASP A 79 -4.10 6.95 16.41
C ASP A 79 -3.66 5.76 17.29
N PRO A 80 -2.57 5.89 18.06
CA PRO A 80 -2.08 4.81 18.91
C PRO A 80 -3.02 4.47 20.08
N HIS A 81 -3.97 5.34 20.39
CA HIS A 81 -4.93 5.14 21.49
C HIS A 81 -6.24 4.49 20.98
N ASP A 82 -6.48 4.53 19.67
CA ASP A 82 -7.66 3.92 19.04
C ASP A 82 -7.28 3.25 17.72
N MET A 83 -6.50 2.18 17.81
CA MET A 83 -6.00 1.43 16.65
C MET A 83 -7.10 0.71 15.86
N LYS A 84 -8.28 0.52 16.45
CA LYS A 84 -9.40 -0.15 15.76
C LYS A 84 -10.12 0.80 14.81
N ASN A 85 -10.23 2.08 15.14
CA ASN A 85 -10.93 3.08 14.35
C ASN A 85 -9.96 3.73 13.36
N LEU A 86 -10.18 3.51 12.08
CA LEU A 86 -9.33 4.03 11.02
C LEU A 86 -9.34 5.57 10.95
N GLY A 87 -10.42 6.21 11.38
CA GLY A 87 -10.62 7.65 11.21
C GLY A 87 -11.01 8.03 9.80
N ALA A 88 -11.48 7.07 9.01
CA ALA A 88 -11.94 7.26 7.65
C ALA A 88 -13.00 6.21 7.29
N VAL A 89 -13.78 6.49 6.26
CA VAL A 89 -14.68 5.51 5.62
C VAL A 89 -14.10 5.18 4.25
N VAL A 90 -13.78 3.91 4.05
CA VAL A 90 -13.12 3.41 2.84
C VAL A 90 -14.00 2.39 2.15
N GLU A 91 -14.08 2.47 0.83
CA GLU A 91 -14.70 1.48 -0.04
C GLU A 91 -13.63 0.86 -0.93
N VAL A 92 -13.62 -0.47 -1.03
CA VAL A 92 -12.76 -1.23 -1.94
C VAL A 92 -13.66 -2.10 -2.81
N ALA A 93 -13.42 -2.07 -4.12
CA ALA A 93 -14.11 -2.93 -5.09
C ALA A 93 -13.22 -4.11 -5.50
N TYR A 94 -13.78 -5.30 -5.62
CA TYR A 94 -13.03 -6.50 -6.01
C TYR A 94 -13.93 -7.60 -6.61
N GLY A 95 -13.28 -8.59 -7.23
CA GLY A 95 -13.94 -9.71 -7.88
C GLY A 95 -14.51 -9.36 -9.24
N SER A 96 -14.95 -10.38 -9.99
CA SER A 96 -15.55 -10.22 -11.32
C SER A 96 -16.87 -9.45 -11.28
N GLU A 97 -17.57 -9.51 -10.16
CA GLU A 97 -18.84 -8.84 -9.92
C GLU A 97 -18.65 -7.40 -9.38
N TRP A 98 -17.43 -6.98 -9.15
CA TRP A 98 -17.11 -5.68 -8.57
C TRP A 98 -17.83 -5.43 -7.24
N GLU A 99 -17.83 -6.46 -6.40
CA GLU A 99 -18.39 -6.34 -5.06
C GLU A 99 -17.67 -5.22 -4.28
N LYS A 100 -18.45 -4.42 -3.56
CA LYS A 100 -17.95 -3.29 -2.79
C LYS A 100 -18.03 -3.57 -1.30
N VAL A 101 -16.89 -3.52 -0.64
CA VAL A 101 -16.85 -3.55 0.82
C VAL A 101 -16.53 -2.16 1.35
N VAL A 102 -17.37 -1.71 2.29
CA VAL A 102 -17.21 -0.43 2.98
C VAL A 102 -16.85 -0.69 4.44
N PHE A 103 -15.82 -0.05 4.93
CA PHE A 103 -15.35 -0.20 6.30
C PHE A 103 -14.79 1.10 6.87
N SER A 104 -14.72 1.18 8.21
CA SER A 104 -14.14 2.31 8.95
C SER A 104 -13.16 1.85 10.05
N GLN A 105 -12.86 0.57 10.08
CA GLN A 105 -11.89 -0.01 11.02
C GLN A 105 -10.54 -0.21 10.33
N SER A 106 -9.48 -0.32 11.12
CA SER A 106 -8.21 -0.86 10.60
C SER A 106 -8.46 -2.25 10.03
N ALA A 107 -7.93 -2.52 8.85
CA ALA A 107 -8.22 -3.74 8.10
C ALA A 107 -6.96 -4.29 7.42
N LEU A 108 -6.93 -5.60 7.27
CA LEU A 108 -6.03 -6.33 6.40
C LEU A 108 -6.88 -7.05 5.35
N ILE A 109 -6.57 -6.83 4.08
CA ILE A 109 -7.25 -7.47 2.96
C ILE A 109 -6.25 -8.37 2.25
N HIS A 110 -6.65 -9.59 1.92
CA HIS A 110 -5.90 -10.49 1.06
C HIS A 110 -6.61 -10.59 -0.29
N PHE A 111 -5.89 -10.27 -1.34
CA PHE A 111 -6.30 -10.52 -2.71
C PHE A 111 -5.51 -11.72 -3.24
N PRO A 112 -6.17 -12.87 -3.46
CA PRO A 112 -5.56 -13.99 -4.15
C PRO A 112 -5.09 -13.60 -5.55
N LYS A 113 -4.08 -14.29 -6.05
CA LYS A 113 -3.60 -14.11 -7.43
C LYS A 113 -4.77 -14.10 -8.43
N ASN A 114 -4.69 -13.21 -9.41
CA ASN A 114 -5.67 -13.04 -10.48
C ASN A 114 -7.08 -12.62 -10.04
N LEU A 115 -7.26 -12.20 -8.78
CA LEU A 115 -8.52 -11.58 -8.37
C LEU A 115 -8.54 -10.11 -8.82
N PRO A 116 -9.48 -9.68 -9.68
CA PRO A 116 -9.64 -8.26 -10.02
C PRO A 116 -9.94 -7.43 -8.76
N HIS A 117 -9.30 -6.28 -8.63
CA HIS A 117 -9.50 -5.39 -7.48
C HIS A 117 -9.15 -3.93 -7.81
N CYS A 118 -9.45 -3.06 -6.87
CA CYS A 118 -9.34 -1.60 -6.99
C CYS A 118 -10.37 -1.02 -8.00
N PRO A 119 -10.66 0.28 -7.96
CA PRO A 119 -10.02 1.30 -7.14
C PRO A 119 -10.35 1.24 -5.65
N ILE A 120 -9.59 2.02 -4.87
CA ILE A 120 -9.87 2.31 -3.46
C ILE A 120 -10.47 3.71 -3.38
N HIS A 121 -11.59 3.85 -2.71
CA HIS A 121 -12.28 5.13 -2.53
C HIS A 121 -12.38 5.49 -1.05
N VAL A 122 -11.64 6.50 -0.61
CA VAL A 122 -11.82 7.11 0.71
C VAL A 122 -12.99 8.09 0.62
N LYS A 123 -14.16 7.66 1.08
CA LYS A 123 -15.41 8.43 0.99
C LYS A 123 -15.47 9.58 1.98
N LYS A 124 -14.90 9.37 3.16
CA LYS A 124 -14.83 10.35 4.24
C LYS A 124 -13.54 10.15 5.01
N MET A 125 -12.96 11.22 5.49
CA MET A 125 -11.77 11.19 6.32
C MET A 125 -11.91 12.21 7.45
N ASP A 126 -11.73 11.74 8.67
CA ASP A 126 -11.68 12.56 9.88
C ASP A 126 -10.22 12.79 10.33
N ARG A 127 -9.32 11.84 10.01
CA ARG A 127 -7.87 11.94 10.22
C ARG A 127 -7.10 11.10 9.20
N PRO A 128 -5.85 11.44 8.88
CA PRO A 128 -4.98 10.61 8.06
C PRO A 128 -4.80 9.20 8.64
N PHE A 129 -4.55 8.23 7.77
CA PHE A 129 -4.24 6.86 8.16
C PHE A 129 -3.08 6.30 7.34
N LEU A 130 -2.50 5.18 7.76
CA LEU A 130 -1.49 4.46 7.02
C LEU A 130 -2.15 3.44 6.09
N PHE A 131 -1.76 3.49 4.83
CA PHE A 131 -2.08 2.49 3.82
C PHE A 131 -0.82 1.77 3.40
N GLY A 132 -0.87 0.46 3.32
CA GLY A 132 0.25 -0.34 2.85
C GLY A 132 -0.20 -1.42 1.88
N HIS A 133 0.71 -1.77 0.98
CA HIS A 133 0.60 -2.97 0.16
C HIS A 133 1.83 -3.85 0.36
N PHE A 134 1.66 -5.14 0.22
CA PHE A 134 2.69 -6.13 0.41
C PHE A 134 2.48 -7.33 -0.52
N TRP A 135 3.53 -7.71 -1.24
CA TRP A 135 3.58 -8.93 -2.04
C TRP A 135 4.62 -9.86 -1.41
N PRO A 136 4.23 -11.02 -0.86
CA PRO A 136 5.15 -11.91 -0.15
C PRO A 136 6.17 -12.56 -1.08
N MET A 137 5.83 -12.76 -2.35
CA MET A 137 6.71 -13.39 -3.33
C MET A 137 6.43 -12.86 -4.73
N GLY A 138 7.47 -12.79 -5.56
CA GLY A 138 7.38 -12.54 -6.99
C GLY A 138 7.70 -11.11 -7.42
N GLU A 139 7.79 -10.94 -8.73
CA GLU A 139 7.93 -9.64 -9.37
C GLU A 139 6.60 -8.90 -9.35
N THR A 140 6.61 -7.76 -8.80
CA THR A 140 5.44 -6.99 -8.35
C THR A 140 4.84 -6.10 -9.42
N SER A 141 5.51 -5.96 -10.54
CA SER A 141 5.18 -4.92 -11.52
C SER A 141 4.17 -5.32 -12.59
N ASN A 142 3.69 -6.56 -12.57
CA ASN A 142 2.76 -7.03 -13.59
C ASN A 142 1.33 -6.68 -13.21
N PHE A 143 0.96 -5.42 -13.42
CA PHE A 143 -0.42 -4.99 -13.46
C PHE A 143 -1.08 -5.59 -14.70
N ILE A 144 -2.05 -6.45 -14.51
CA ILE A 144 -2.90 -6.97 -15.58
C ILE A 144 -4.20 -6.16 -15.50
N PRO A 145 -4.59 -5.42 -16.58
CA PRO A 145 -5.87 -4.73 -16.57
C PRO A 145 -6.99 -5.72 -16.26
N ALA A 146 -7.88 -5.35 -15.38
CA ALA A 146 -9.06 -6.17 -15.09
C ALA A 146 -10.06 -6.03 -16.24
N PRO A 147 -10.81 -7.09 -16.56
CA PRO A 147 -11.79 -7.08 -17.62
C PRO A 147 -12.98 -6.15 -17.34
#